data_5c7f39727f031fd6f96023064d843907
#
_entry.id   5c7f39727f031fd6f96023064d843907
#
_cell.length_a   1.000
_cell.length_b   1.000
_cell.length_c   1.000
_cell.angle_alpha   90.00
_cell.angle_beta   90.00
_cell.angle_gamma   90.00
#
_symmetry.space_group_name_H-M   'P 1'
#
loop_
_entity.id
_entity.type
_entity.pdbx_description
1 polymer ?
#
loop_
_entity_poly.entity_id
_entity_poly.type
_entity_poly.pdbx_seq_one_letter_code
_entity_poly.pdbx_strand_id
1 'polypeptide(L)'
;MLSIAGTDPTGGAGIQADLKSIGALGGYGMAVVTALVAQNTRGVRSVHLPPIPFLREQLDAVADDVEIDAVKIGMIATARIGSAVADWLEGVRPPLVVIDPVMISTSGHRLLDREAENTVRSLLRHADLVTPNLAELAVLAGTAEAEDWPQALNQGAEIAHRLGTAVVVKGGHLDSFAAPDAIITPTGEVREVVSERVRTTNTHGTGCSLSSAMATLLVGRGKDVEDLAGALTEAKEWLTGALRGADALAVGVGNGAIDHFHRLRAPDPLKATAPAFCNTVWKEVAPLREEIDSLPFIRALHDGSLGREDFEWYLEQDTLYLAGFARVLAVAAQRAPTSEEQVFWAESSVTTITTEAQLHRTRLGSRRQLSATAVTQGYLDHLTAVSTRDSYGALVAALVPCFWLYADIGTRLAATGHPGHPYDDWLCSYSDPALLRASKQVRMITDAAAARAGERERATMRDMFLRSMMFERDFFAAPLSRSLRGEHA
;
A
#
# COMPACT_ATOMS: atom_id res chain seq x y z
N MET A 1 16.29 -21.83 -13.21
CA MET A 1 16.98 -20.52 -13.20
C MET A 1 18.01 -20.50 -12.08
N LEU A 2 19.25 -20.02 -12.34
CA LEU A 2 20.37 -20.03 -11.39
C LEU A 2 20.71 -18.60 -10.91
N SER A 3 20.72 -18.37 -9.60
CA SER A 3 21.30 -17.17 -8.97
C SER A 3 22.75 -17.45 -8.55
N ILE A 4 23.68 -16.56 -8.91
CA ILE A 4 25.08 -16.59 -8.50
C ILE A 4 25.36 -15.31 -7.71
N ALA A 5 25.34 -15.38 -6.37
CA ALA A 5 25.47 -14.20 -5.53
C ALA A 5 25.89 -14.52 -4.10
N GLY A 6 26.11 -13.49 -3.29
CA GLY A 6 26.32 -13.62 -1.85
C GLY A 6 25.03 -13.93 -1.09
N THR A 7 25.18 -14.40 0.18
CA THR A 7 24.04 -14.66 1.06
C THR A 7 23.61 -13.42 1.84
N ASP A 8 22.33 -13.41 2.26
CA ASP A 8 21.80 -12.52 3.29
C ASP A 8 21.01 -13.34 4.32
N PRO A 9 21.54 -13.60 5.51
CA PRO A 9 20.86 -14.41 6.52
C PRO A 9 19.54 -13.79 7.03
N THR A 10 19.30 -12.50 6.80
CA THR A 10 17.99 -11.89 7.10
C THR A 10 16.95 -12.18 6.01
N GLY A 11 17.39 -12.67 4.87
CA GLY A 11 16.53 -13.04 3.76
C GLY A 11 16.02 -11.88 2.92
N GLY A 12 16.56 -10.66 3.11
CA GLY A 12 16.12 -9.45 2.42
C GLY A 12 16.82 -9.17 1.10
N ALA A 13 18.07 -9.66 0.94
CA ALA A 13 18.89 -9.45 -0.25
C ALA A 13 19.62 -10.75 -0.66
N GLY A 14 20.60 -10.64 -1.57
CA GLY A 14 21.42 -11.76 -2.03
C GLY A 14 20.60 -12.92 -2.58
N ILE A 15 21.17 -14.13 -2.54
CA ILE A 15 20.50 -15.34 -3.05
C ILE A 15 19.13 -15.57 -2.41
N GLN A 16 18.91 -15.15 -1.16
CA GLN A 16 17.63 -15.34 -0.50
C GLN A 16 16.52 -14.44 -1.12
N ALA A 17 16.83 -13.21 -1.45
CA ALA A 17 15.92 -12.35 -2.20
C ALA A 17 15.71 -12.84 -3.63
N ASP A 18 16.80 -13.31 -4.28
CA ASP A 18 16.76 -13.85 -5.63
C ASP A 18 15.81 -15.07 -5.70
N LEU A 19 16.01 -16.07 -4.83
CA LEU A 19 15.16 -17.27 -4.78
C LEU A 19 13.70 -16.95 -4.48
N LYS A 20 13.44 -15.99 -3.58
CA LYS A 20 12.08 -15.53 -3.28
C LYS A 20 11.44 -14.84 -4.49
N SER A 21 12.17 -13.97 -5.19
CA SER A 21 11.68 -13.26 -6.37
C SER A 21 11.38 -14.23 -7.51
N ILE A 22 12.30 -15.17 -7.76
CA ILE A 22 12.13 -16.23 -8.76
C ILE A 22 10.88 -17.05 -8.46
N GLY A 23 10.74 -17.54 -7.19
CA GLY A 23 9.59 -18.34 -6.78
C GLY A 23 8.27 -17.57 -6.81
N ALA A 24 8.26 -16.28 -6.42
CA ALA A 24 7.08 -15.42 -6.45
C ALA A 24 6.55 -15.15 -7.87
N LEU A 25 7.42 -15.26 -8.87
CA LEU A 25 7.13 -15.05 -10.30
C LEU A 25 6.98 -16.37 -11.08
N GLY A 26 6.89 -17.51 -10.38
CA GLY A 26 6.59 -18.82 -10.98
C GLY A 26 7.82 -19.60 -11.46
N GLY A 27 9.05 -19.13 -11.21
CA GLY A 27 10.28 -19.82 -11.57
C GLY A 27 10.75 -20.81 -10.48
N TYR A 28 11.52 -21.82 -10.87
CA TYR A 28 12.27 -22.67 -9.96
C TYR A 28 13.69 -22.09 -9.77
N GLY A 29 14.00 -21.64 -8.55
CA GLY A 29 15.26 -20.98 -8.22
C GLY A 29 16.29 -21.94 -7.65
N MET A 30 17.50 -21.92 -8.24
CA MET A 30 18.73 -22.57 -7.75
C MET A 30 19.74 -21.49 -7.36
N ALA A 31 20.70 -21.79 -6.51
CA ALA A 31 21.70 -20.80 -6.10
C ALA A 31 23.09 -21.37 -5.94
N VAL A 32 24.10 -20.60 -6.40
CA VAL A 32 25.53 -20.80 -6.12
C VAL A 32 26.02 -19.62 -5.27
N VAL A 33 26.72 -19.92 -4.20
CA VAL A 33 27.14 -18.93 -3.20
C VAL A 33 28.53 -18.40 -3.51
N THR A 34 28.63 -17.09 -3.79
CA THR A 34 29.91 -16.39 -4.00
C THR A 34 30.52 -15.86 -2.71
N ALA A 35 29.71 -15.60 -1.70
CA ALA A 35 30.12 -15.07 -0.40
C ALA A 35 29.10 -15.45 0.68
N LEU A 36 29.57 -15.87 1.84
CA LEU A 36 28.77 -16.02 3.05
C LEU A 36 28.87 -14.71 3.85
N VAL A 37 27.76 -14.01 3.99
CA VAL A 37 27.73 -12.70 4.64
C VAL A 37 27.02 -12.78 5.99
N ALA A 38 27.71 -12.36 7.04
CA ALA A 38 27.09 -12.15 8.35
C ALA A 38 26.57 -10.70 8.41
N GLN A 39 25.28 -10.54 8.21
CA GLN A 39 24.61 -9.22 8.22
C GLN A 39 23.21 -9.30 8.85
N ASN A 40 22.67 -8.13 9.16
CA ASN A 40 21.29 -7.93 9.56
C ASN A 40 20.77 -6.59 9.01
N THR A 41 19.54 -6.19 9.34
CA THR A 41 18.92 -4.95 8.86
C THR A 41 19.70 -3.66 9.22
N ARG A 42 20.67 -3.74 10.13
CA ARG A 42 21.54 -2.61 10.55
C ARG A 42 22.87 -2.54 9.80
N GLY A 43 23.26 -3.61 9.06
CA GLY A 43 24.48 -3.61 8.25
C GLY A 43 25.26 -4.93 8.26
N VAL A 44 26.35 -4.94 7.52
CA VAL A 44 27.28 -6.06 7.37
C VAL A 44 28.27 -6.09 8.52
N ARG A 45 28.50 -7.29 9.08
CA ARG A 45 29.49 -7.53 10.16
C ARG A 45 30.76 -8.17 9.62
N SER A 46 30.63 -9.21 8.79
CA SER A 46 31.77 -9.92 8.18
C SER A 46 31.34 -10.65 6.92
N VAL A 47 32.32 -10.96 6.06
CA VAL A 47 32.16 -11.70 4.82
C VAL A 47 33.17 -12.83 4.80
N HIS A 48 32.71 -14.04 4.49
CA HIS A 48 33.56 -15.21 4.26
C HIS A 48 33.40 -15.66 2.80
N LEU A 49 34.53 -15.90 2.13
CA LEU A 49 34.55 -16.27 0.71
C LEU A 49 34.83 -17.77 0.59
N PRO A 50 34.07 -18.51 -0.22
CA PRO A 50 34.40 -19.90 -0.52
C PRO A 50 35.70 -19.96 -1.31
N PRO A 51 36.53 -21.02 -1.13
CA PRO A 51 37.65 -21.28 -2.02
C PRO A 51 37.22 -21.40 -3.50
N ILE A 52 37.99 -20.86 -4.41
CA ILE A 52 37.67 -20.92 -5.86
C ILE A 52 37.38 -22.34 -6.38
N PRO A 53 38.15 -23.39 -5.98
CA PRO A 53 37.77 -24.76 -6.37
C PRO A 53 36.36 -25.14 -5.94
N PHE A 54 35.98 -24.82 -4.71
CA PHE A 54 34.62 -25.13 -4.20
C PHE A 54 33.53 -24.32 -4.90
N LEU A 55 33.82 -23.07 -5.28
CA LEU A 55 32.88 -22.27 -6.09
C LEU A 55 32.65 -22.98 -7.47
N ARG A 56 33.70 -23.45 -8.10
CA ARG A 56 33.58 -24.21 -9.37
C ARG A 56 32.81 -25.50 -9.17
N GLU A 57 33.06 -26.25 -8.12
CA GLU A 57 32.31 -27.47 -7.79
C GLU A 57 30.78 -27.18 -7.62
N GLN A 58 30.41 -26.07 -7.01
CA GLN A 58 28.99 -25.68 -6.93
C GLN A 58 28.39 -25.36 -8.33
N LEU A 59 29.13 -24.65 -9.18
CA LEU A 59 28.70 -24.28 -10.53
C LEU A 59 28.54 -25.52 -11.41
N ASP A 60 29.54 -26.38 -11.39
CA ASP A 60 29.58 -27.60 -12.20
C ASP A 60 28.51 -28.61 -11.76
N ALA A 61 28.30 -28.79 -10.43
CA ALA A 61 27.30 -29.70 -9.90
C ALA A 61 25.85 -29.32 -10.30
N VAL A 62 25.58 -28.03 -10.52
CA VAL A 62 24.27 -27.60 -11.05
C VAL A 62 24.22 -27.81 -12.58
N ALA A 63 25.28 -27.42 -13.31
CA ALA A 63 25.26 -27.46 -14.75
C ALA A 63 25.33 -28.89 -15.33
N ASP A 64 25.90 -29.83 -14.57
CA ASP A 64 26.03 -31.26 -14.99
C ASP A 64 24.65 -31.99 -14.96
N ASP A 65 23.70 -31.52 -14.17
CA ASP A 65 22.44 -32.23 -13.91
C ASP A 65 21.16 -31.43 -14.34
N VAL A 66 21.22 -30.10 -14.30
CA VAL A 66 20.03 -29.26 -14.50
C VAL A 66 20.19 -28.37 -15.71
N GLU A 67 19.20 -28.37 -16.60
CA GLU A 67 19.07 -27.38 -17.68
C GLU A 67 18.80 -25.99 -17.11
N ILE A 68 19.65 -25.02 -17.45
CA ILE A 68 19.60 -23.65 -16.93
C ILE A 68 19.02 -22.72 -17.97
N ASP A 69 17.75 -22.30 -17.78
CA ASP A 69 17.07 -21.37 -18.69
C ASP A 69 17.61 -19.95 -18.59
N ALA A 70 18.00 -19.51 -17.40
CA ALA A 70 18.58 -18.19 -17.16
C ALA A 70 19.53 -18.18 -15.96
N VAL A 71 20.51 -17.28 -16.02
CA VAL A 71 21.42 -16.97 -14.91
C VAL A 71 21.25 -15.53 -14.48
N LYS A 72 21.10 -15.31 -13.17
CA LYS A 72 21.21 -13.98 -12.56
C LYS A 72 22.49 -13.91 -11.75
N ILE A 73 23.31 -12.90 -11.99
CA ILE A 73 24.53 -12.66 -11.22
C ILE A 73 24.37 -11.41 -10.39
N GLY A 74 24.68 -11.51 -9.09
CA GLY A 74 24.69 -10.39 -8.15
C GLY A 74 26.09 -10.10 -7.61
N MET A 75 26.24 -10.06 -6.28
CA MET A 75 27.50 -9.75 -5.60
C MET A 75 28.59 -10.78 -5.90
N ILE A 76 29.70 -10.33 -6.52
CA ILE A 76 30.85 -11.16 -6.91
C ILE A 76 31.99 -11.12 -5.86
N ALA A 77 32.04 -10.13 -5.02
CA ALA A 77 32.99 -9.90 -3.93
C ALA A 77 34.48 -9.70 -4.33
N THR A 78 35.08 -10.53 -5.22
CA THR A 78 36.47 -10.40 -5.63
C THR A 78 36.70 -10.67 -7.13
N ALA A 79 37.79 -10.15 -7.67
CA ALA A 79 38.21 -10.38 -9.04
C ALA A 79 38.36 -11.87 -9.36
N ARG A 80 38.92 -12.70 -8.46
CA ARG A 80 39.11 -14.14 -8.65
C ARG A 80 37.79 -14.90 -8.79
N ILE A 81 36.77 -14.52 -7.98
CA ILE A 81 35.42 -15.08 -8.10
C ILE A 81 34.80 -14.67 -9.44
N GLY A 82 34.95 -13.40 -9.84
CA GLY A 82 34.40 -12.89 -11.09
C GLY A 82 35.03 -13.60 -12.31
N SER A 83 36.34 -13.82 -12.30
CA SER A 83 36.99 -14.59 -13.37
C SER A 83 36.52 -16.04 -13.44
N ALA A 84 36.36 -16.71 -12.28
CA ALA A 84 35.88 -18.09 -12.26
C ALA A 84 34.46 -18.23 -12.80
N VAL A 85 33.57 -17.22 -12.49
CA VAL A 85 32.22 -17.18 -13.05
C VAL A 85 32.23 -16.87 -14.55
N ALA A 86 33.08 -15.96 -15.01
CA ALA A 86 33.23 -15.66 -16.45
C ALA A 86 33.69 -16.88 -17.26
N ASP A 87 34.73 -17.58 -16.76
CA ASP A 87 35.21 -18.83 -17.39
C ASP A 87 34.10 -19.88 -17.51
N TRP A 88 33.27 -20.01 -16.44
CA TRP A 88 32.15 -20.95 -16.42
C TRP A 88 31.05 -20.55 -17.42
N LEU A 89 30.69 -19.24 -17.50
CA LEU A 89 29.73 -18.76 -18.50
C LEU A 89 30.17 -19.02 -19.95
N GLU A 90 31.46 -18.92 -20.26
CA GLU A 90 31.99 -19.23 -21.57
C GLU A 90 31.79 -20.70 -21.94
N GLY A 91 31.89 -21.60 -20.96
CA GLY A 91 31.69 -23.04 -21.13
C GLY A 91 30.22 -23.43 -21.28
N VAL A 92 29.36 -22.95 -20.37
CA VAL A 92 27.95 -23.38 -20.28
C VAL A 92 27.04 -22.62 -21.24
N ARG A 93 27.28 -21.33 -21.49
CA ARG A 93 26.52 -20.45 -22.40
C ARG A 93 25.01 -20.50 -22.15
N PRO A 94 24.54 -20.09 -20.95
CA PRO A 94 23.12 -20.06 -20.64
C PRO A 94 22.34 -19.21 -21.66
N PRO A 95 21.07 -19.54 -21.96
CA PRO A 95 20.26 -18.79 -22.94
C PRO A 95 20.06 -17.31 -22.57
N LEU A 96 20.03 -16.99 -21.27
CA LEU A 96 19.84 -15.63 -20.74
C LEU A 96 20.75 -15.38 -19.54
N VAL A 97 21.46 -14.23 -19.55
CA VAL A 97 22.30 -13.77 -18.44
C VAL A 97 21.93 -12.36 -18.04
N VAL A 98 21.47 -12.18 -16.82
CA VAL A 98 21.16 -10.87 -16.21
C VAL A 98 22.16 -10.58 -15.12
N ILE A 99 22.85 -9.43 -15.19
CA ILE A 99 23.88 -9.04 -14.21
C ILE A 99 23.47 -7.77 -13.49
N ASP A 100 23.34 -7.87 -12.17
CA ASP A 100 23.23 -6.73 -11.26
C ASP A 100 24.63 -6.40 -10.76
N PRO A 101 25.26 -5.30 -11.19
CA PRO A 101 26.68 -5.02 -10.95
C PRO A 101 26.89 -4.46 -9.53
N VAL A 102 26.54 -5.24 -8.50
CA VAL A 102 26.56 -4.83 -7.10
C VAL A 102 27.97 -4.43 -6.67
N MET A 103 28.24 -3.13 -6.59
CA MET A 103 29.54 -2.55 -6.21
C MET A 103 29.51 -1.93 -4.82
N ILE A 104 28.33 -1.43 -4.42
CA ILE A 104 28.11 -0.70 -3.16
C ILE A 104 26.90 -1.31 -2.46
N SER A 105 27.01 -1.60 -1.16
CA SER A 105 25.83 -2.04 -0.37
C SER A 105 24.84 -0.91 -0.20
N THR A 106 23.57 -1.24 0.08
CA THR A 106 22.52 -0.26 0.42
C THR A 106 22.90 0.61 1.65
N SER A 107 23.83 0.12 2.49
CA SER A 107 24.38 0.86 3.64
C SER A 107 25.60 1.74 3.28
N GLY A 108 25.96 1.88 2.00
CA GLY A 108 27.08 2.73 1.52
C GLY A 108 28.45 2.09 1.64
N HIS A 109 28.56 0.81 2.07
CA HIS A 109 29.85 0.14 2.14
C HIS A 109 30.26 -0.35 0.75
N ARG A 110 31.49 -0.04 0.37
CA ARG A 110 32.08 -0.57 -0.89
C ARG A 110 32.30 -2.08 -0.74
N LEU A 111 31.69 -2.84 -1.64
CA LEU A 111 31.71 -4.31 -1.64
C LEU A 111 32.78 -4.89 -2.59
N LEU A 112 33.39 -4.03 -3.41
CA LEU A 112 34.40 -4.39 -4.40
C LEU A 112 35.67 -3.55 -4.23
N ASP A 113 36.83 -4.17 -4.43
CA ASP A 113 38.09 -3.45 -4.62
C ASP A 113 38.24 -2.97 -6.08
N ARG A 114 39.27 -2.11 -6.35
CA ARG A 114 39.49 -1.58 -7.70
C ARG A 114 39.85 -2.66 -8.76
N GLU A 115 40.50 -3.74 -8.32
CA GLU A 115 40.82 -4.85 -9.23
C GLU A 115 39.56 -5.61 -9.63
N ALA A 116 38.61 -5.79 -8.70
CA ALA A 116 37.33 -6.40 -8.96
C ALA A 116 36.43 -5.57 -9.89
N GLU A 117 36.55 -4.25 -9.92
CA GLU A 117 35.80 -3.40 -10.86
C GLU A 117 36.15 -3.74 -12.35
N ASN A 118 37.42 -3.97 -12.65
CA ASN A 118 37.81 -4.36 -13.98
C ASN A 118 37.31 -5.76 -14.38
N THR A 119 37.27 -6.66 -13.40
CA THR A 119 36.73 -8.00 -13.60
C THR A 119 35.22 -7.97 -13.81
N VAL A 120 34.49 -7.13 -13.04
CA VAL A 120 33.07 -6.91 -13.28
C VAL A 120 32.82 -6.37 -14.69
N ARG A 121 33.60 -5.39 -15.16
CA ARG A 121 33.49 -4.88 -16.53
C ARG A 121 33.73 -6.00 -17.60
N SER A 122 34.64 -6.94 -17.35
CA SER A 122 34.84 -8.10 -18.22
C SER A 122 33.62 -9.04 -18.16
N LEU A 123 33.10 -9.30 -16.95
CA LEU A 123 31.93 -10.16 -16.75
C LEU A 123 30.68 -9.60 -17.43
N LEU A 124 30.49 -8.27 -17.43
CA LEU A 124 29.34 -7.60 -18.06
C LEU A 124 29.23 -7.85 -19.58
N ARG A 125 30.32 -8.28 -20.25
CA ARG A 125 30.29 -8.64 -21.69
C ARG A 125 29.54 -9.94 -21.96
N HIS A 126 29.32 -10.76 -20.94
CA HIS A 126 28.51 -11.99 -21.03
C HIS A 126 27.03 -11.75 -20.74
N ALA A 127 26.64 -10.50 -20.35
CA ALA A 127 25.26 -10.19 -20.01
C ALA A 127 24.42 -9.92 -21.26
N ASP A 128 23.17 -10.38 -21.23
CA ASP A 128 22.11 -9.93 -22.13
C ASP A 128 21.42 -8.68 -21.57
N LEU A 129 21.42 -8.52 -20.23
CA LEU A 129 20.84 -7.37 -19.53
C LEU A 129 21.67 -7.01 -18.30
N VAL A 130 21.93 -5.72 -18.10
CA VAL A 130 22.61 -5.19 -16.91
C VAL A 130 21.67 -4.23 -16.17
N THR A 131 21.68 -4.29 -14.84
CA THR A 131 20.71 -3.52 -14.01
C THR A 131 21.38 -2.60 -13.00
N PRO A 132 22.23 -1.63 -13.39
CA PRO A 132 22.91 -0.73 -12.46
C PRO A 132 21.96 0.29 -11.81
N ASN A 133 22.23 0.65 -10.54
CA ASN A 133 21.68 1.86 -9.94
C ASN A 133 22.51 3.10 -10.39
N LEU A 134 22.09 4.31 -9.99
CA LEU A 134 22.76 5.55 -10.44
C LEU A 134 24.24 5.62 -10.05
N ALA A 135 24.59 5.21 -8.83
CA ALA A 135 25.98 5.21 -8.37
C ALA A 135 26.83 4.17 -9.13
N GLU A 136 26.27 2.98 -9.39
CA GLU A 136 26.91 1.93 -10.19
C GLU A 136 27.06 2.36 -11.66
N LEU A 137 26.04 3.03 -12.20
CA LEU A 137 26.06 3.59 -13.55
C LEU A 137 27.19 4.60 -13.72
N ALA A 138 27.36 5.51 -12.75
CA ALA A 138 28.44 6.49 -12.72
C ALA A 138 29.83 5.81 -12.70
N VAL A 139 30.01 4.79 -11.85
CA VAL A 139 31.26 4.01 -11.80
C VAL A 139 31.54 3.31 -13.14
N LEU A 140 30.51 2.73 -13.74
CA LEU A 140 30.64 2.07 -15.06
C LEU A 140 30.94 3.10 -16.16
N ALA A 141 30.31 4.25 -16.18
CA ALA A 141 30.55 5.34 -17.11
C ALA A 141 31.93 6.02 -16.91
N GLY A 142 32.45 5.98 -15.68
CA GLY A 142 33.65 6.74 -15.28
C GLY A 142 33.38 8.23 -15.13
N THR A 143 32.17 8.59 -14.73
CA THR A 143 31.68 9.97 -14.57
C THR A 143 31.16 10.21 -13.14
N ALA A 144 30.73 11.43 -12.84
CA ALA A 144 29.97 11.70 -11.61
C ALA A 144 28.58 11.05 -11.67
N GLU A 145 27.98 10.80 -10.51
CA GLU A 145 26.60 10.31 -10.41
C GLU A 145 25.64 11.33 -11.03
N ALA A 146 24.66 10.83 -11.78
CA ALA A 146 23.66 11.66 -12.45
C ALA A 146 22.79 12.41 -11.43
N GLU A 147 22.66 13.71 -11.60
CA GLU A 147 21.83 14.58 -10.74
C GLU A 147 20.36 14.61 -11.19
N ASP A 148 20.10 14.26 -12.45
CA ASP A 148 18.78 14.24 -13.04
C ASP A 148 18.55 13.04 -13.95
N TRP A 149 17.30 12.84 -14.33
CA TRP A 149 16.91 11.70 -15.17
C TRP A 149 17.50 11.74 -16.58
N PRO A 150 17.55 12.88 -17.31
CA PRO A 150 18.24 12.96 -18.59
C PRO A 150 19.71 12.56 -18.54
N GLN A 151 20.45 12.98 -17.51
CA GLN A 151 21.85 12.57 -17.34
C GLN A 151 21.97 11.06 -17.11
N ALA A 152 21.07 10.47 -16.30
CA ALA A 152 21.04 9.04 -16.06
C ALA A 152 20.79 8.25 -17.35
N LEU A 153 19.86 8.71 -18.20
CA LEU A 153 19.59 8.10 -19.51
C LEU A 153 20.81 8.20 -20.44
N ASN A 154 21.50 9.35 -20.46
CA ASN A 154 22.71 9.51 -21.26
C ASN A 154 23.85 8.58 -20.82
N GLN A 155 24.10 8.45 -19.51
CA GLN A 155 25.06 7.49 -18.96
C GLN A 155 24.67 6.05 -19.33
N GLY A 156 23.36 5.72 -19.21
CA GLY A 156 22.83 4.40 -19.59
C GLY A 156 23.06 4.08 -21.07
N ALA A 157 22.82 5.04 -21.94
CA ALA A 157 23.04 4.87 -23.40
C ALA A 157 24.52 4.65 -23.74
N GLU A 158 25.42 5.40 -23.11
CA GLU A 158 26.87 5.21 -23.25
C GLU A 158 27.29 3.80 -22.83
N ILE A 159 26.81 3.33 -21.69
CA ILE A 159 27.12 1.99 -21.18
C ILE A 159 26.54 0.90 -22.08
N ALA A 160 25.28 1.02 -22.51
CA ALA A 160 24.64 0.06 -23.41
C ALA A 160 25.41 -0.07 -24.71
N HIS A 161 25.79 1.05 -25.33
CA HIS A 161 26.60 1.05 -26.57
C HIS A 161 27.98 0.44 -26.35
N ARG A 162 28.67 0.82 -25.25
CA ARG A 162 30.04 0.35 -24.98
C ARG A 162 30.11 -1.14 -24.62
N LEU A 163 29.11 -1.67 -23.94
CA LEU A 163 29.04 -3.09 -23.59
C LEU A 163 28.42 -3.95 -24.71
N GLY A 164 27.68 -3.35 -25.63
CA GLY A 164 26.88 -4.09 -26.62
C GLY A 164 25.70 -4.84 -25.97
N THR A 165 25.17 -4.35 -24.83
CA THR A 165 24.22 -5.05 -23.97
C THR A 165 23.12 -4.10 -23.53
N ALA A 166 21.89 -4.57 -23.39
CA ALA A 166 20.80 -3.77 -22.85
C ALA A 166 21.04 -3.40 -21.39
N VAL A 167 20.61 -2.18 -21.00
CA VAL A 167 20.79 -1.64 -19.65
C VAL A 167 19.44 -1.21 -19.09
N VAL A 168 19.15 -1.62 -17.85
CA VAL A 168 18.07 -1.03 -17.02
C VAL A 168 18.66 0.11 -16.21
N VAL A 169 18.32 1.33 -16.53
CA VAL A 169 18.63 2.50 -15.70
C VAL A 169 17.57 2.64 -14.62
N LYS A 170 17.99 2.64 -13.34
CA LYS A 170 17.10 2.67 -12.16
C LYS A 170 17.06 4.06 -11.55
N GLY A 171 15.96 4.82 -11.73
CA GLY A 171 15.78 6.19 -11.21
C GLY A 171 15.22 6.29 -9.78
N GLY A 172 15.09 5.17 -9.08
CA GLY A 172 14.50 5.14 -7.73
C GLY A 172 15.21 5.98 -6.65
N HIS A 173 16.44 6.46 -6.89
CA HIS A 173 17.21 7.31 -5.97
C HIS A 173 17.12 8.81 -6.28
N LEU A 174 16.52 9.19 -7.42
CA LEU A 174 16.29 10.61 -7.73
C LEU A 174 15.22 11.20 -6.80
N ASP A 175 15.37 12.47 -6.44
CA ASP A 175 14.37 13.18 -5.65
C ASP A 175 13.18 13.58 -6.54
N SER A 176 12.21 12.69 -6.68
CA SER A 176 11.05 12.81 -7.55
C SER A 176 9.83 12.11 -6.95
N PHE A 177 8.63 12.59 -7.29
CA PHE A 177 7.35 11.94 -6.93
C PHE A 177 7.15 10.58 -7.58
N ALA A 178 7.82 10.30 -8.70
CA ALA A 178 7.80 9.04 -9.41
C ALA A 178 9.15 8.32 -9.26
N ALA A 179 9.16 7.01 -9.51
CA ALA A 179 10.34 6.19 -9.63
C ALA A 179 10.46 5.68 -11.09
N PRO A 180 11.03 6.49 -12.00
CA PRO A 180 11.21 6.08 -13.38
C PRO A 180 12.32 5.06 -13.47
N ASP A 181 12.16 4.04 -14.32
CA ASP A 181 13.24 3.17 -14.79
C ASP A 181 13.15 3.12 -16.32
N ALA A 182 14.24 2.81 -17.00
CA ALA A 182 14.26 2.72 -18.45
C ALA A 182 15.09 1.53 -18.93
N ILE A 183 14.62 0.88 -20.00
CA ILE A 183 15.43 0.00 -20.83
C ILE A 183 16.13 0.86 -21.89
N ILE A 184 17.42 0.65 -22.04
CA ILE A 184 18.23 1.25 -23.12
C ILE A 184 18.95 0.12 -23.84
N THR A 185 18.73 0.02 -25.16
CA THR A 185 19.41 -0.96 -26.00
C THR A 185 20.77 -0.46 -26.50
N PRO A 186 21.65 -1.34 -26.95
CA PRO A 186 22.93 -0.94 -27.57
C PRO A 186 22.78 -0.05 -28.81
N THR A 187 21.62 -0.11 -29.46
CA THR A 187 21.26 0.73 -30.64
C THR A 187 20.69 2.09 -30.26
N GLY A 188 20.54 2.37 -28.97
CA GLY A 188 20.05 3.66 -28.46
C GLY A 188 18.54 3.77 -28.36
N GLU A 189 17.79 2.68 -28.53
CA GLU A 189 16.34 2.69 -28.27
C GLU A 189 16.10 2.77 -26.77
N VAL A 190 15.15 3.65 -26.36
CA VAL A 190 14.80 3.87 -24.96
C VAL A 190 13.31 3.57 -24.75
N ARG A 191 13.00 2.82 -23.71
CA ARG A 191 11.63 2.61 -23.20
C ARG A 191 11.59 2.89 -21.72
N GLU A 192 10.85 3.91 -21.37
CA GLU A 192 10.66 4.32 -19.95
C GLU A 192 9.46 3.61 -19.34
N VAL A 193 9.63 3.16 -18.11
CA VAL A 193 8.59 2.57 -17.27
C VAL A 193 8.51 3.36 -15.97
N VAL A 194 7.42 4.09 -15.80
CA VAL A 194 7.20 4.93 -14.62
C VAL A 194 6.31 4.21 -13.63
N SER A 195 6.73 4.16 -12.36
CA SER A 195 5.91 3.68 -11.26
C SER A 195 5.79 4.74 -10.16
N GLU A 196 4.75 4.63 -9.33
CA GLU A 196 4.64 5.46 -8.15
C GLU A 196 5.78 5.16 -7.16
N ARG A 197 6.20 6.18 -6.43
CA ARG A 197 7.16 6.02 -5.33
C ARG A 197 6.43 5.57 -4.07
N VAL A 198 6.73 4.37 -3.59
CA VAL A 198 6.23 3.88 -2.30
C VAL A 198 7.06 4.47 -1.17
N ARG A 199 6.40 5.13 -0.22
CA ARG A 199 7.06 5.70 0.96
C ARG A 199 7.23 4.62 2.03
N THR A 200 8.41 4.01 2.08
CA THR A 200 8.82 3.06 3.11
C THR A 200 10.32 3.14 3.34
N THR A 201 10.78 2.82 4.53
CA THR A 201 12.20 2.63 4.85
C THR A 201 12.67 1.19 4.60
N ASN A 202 11.74 0.27 4.33
CA ASN A 202 12.01 -1.15 4.12
C ASN A 202 12.29 -1.42 2.62
N THR A 203 13.48 -1.02 2.17
CA THR A 203 13.91 -1.09 0.74
C THR A 203 15.06 -2.06 0.52
N HIS A 204 15.46 -2.82 1.56
CA HIS A 204 16.59 -3.74 1.46
C HIS A 204 16.31 -4.85 0.44
N GLY A 205 17.23 -5.00 -0.51
CA GLY A 205 17.17 -6.02 -1.55
C GLY A 205 16.32 -5.68 -2.78
N THR A 206 15.83 -4.45 -2.92
CA THR A 206 15.06 -4.04 -4.13
C THR A 206 15.82 -4.24 -5.42
N GLY A 207 17.14 -3.98 -5.47
CA GLY A 207 18.00 -4.19 -6.64
C GLY A 207 18.10 -5.69 -7.00
N CYS A 208 18.46 -6.53 -6.02
CA CYS A 208 18.51 -7.99 -6.20
C CYS A 208 17.16 -8.55 -6.67
N SER A 209 16.08 -8.07 -6.07
CA SER A 209 14.73 -8.52 -6.40
C SER A 209 14.32 -8.12 -7.82
N LEU A 210 14.61 -6.88 -8.25
CA LEU A 210 14.30 -6.41 -9.60
C LEU A 210 15.08 -7.20 -10.64
N SER A 211 16.41 -7.38 -10.46
CA SER A 211 17.24 -8.11 -11.41
C SER A 211 16.84 -9.58 -11.55
N SER A 212 16.46 -10.23 -10.44
CA SER A 212 15.95 -11.61 -10.46
C SER A 212 14.55 -11.72 -11.06
N ALA A 213 13.69 -10.71 -10.83
CA ALA A 213 12.40 -10.61 -11.49
C ALA A 213 12.56 -10.48 -13.02
N MET A 214 13.43 -9.58 -13.47
CA MET A 214 13.75 -9.42 -14.90
C MET A 214 14.23 -10.73 -15.51
N ALA A 215 15.19 -11.40 -14.88
CA ALA A 215 15.71 -12.68 -15.36
C ALA A 215 14.62 -13.76 -15.45
N THR A 216 13.69 -13.80 -14.47
CA THR A 216 12.60 -14.79 -14.46
C THR A 216 11.58 -14.51 -15.56
N LEU A 217 11.17 -13.24 -15.71
CA LEU A 217 10.15 -12.84 -16.66
C LEU A 217 10.62 -12.88 -18.12
N LEU A 218 11.92 -12.82 -18.36
CA LEU A 218 12.52 -12.90 -19.71
C LEU A 218 12.71 -14.34 -20.18
N VAL A 219 12.59 -15.35 -19.34
CA VAL A 219 12.65 -16.75 -19.78
C VAL A 219 11.57 -17.01 -20.82
N GLY A 220 11.97 -17.46 -22.01
CA GLY A 220 11.06 -17.76 -23.12
C GLY A 220 10.53 -16.54 -23.87
N ARG A 221 10.99 -15.31 -23.53
CA ARG A 221 10.71 -14.08 -24.31
C ARG A 221 11.88 -13.75 -25.24
N GLY A 222 11.64 -12.85 -26.18
CA GLY A 222 12.70 -12.24 -26.98
C GLY A 222 13.57 -11.28 -26.15
N LYS A 223 14.60 -10.74 -26.81
CA LYS A 223 15.51 -9.74 -26.21
C LYS A 223 15.41 -8.40 -26.94
N ASP A 224 14.33 -8.17 -27.67
CA ASP A 224 14.06 -6.87 -28.27
C ASP A 224 13.57 -5.86 -27.20
N VAL A 225 13.51 -4.60 -27.56
CA VAL A 225 13.20 -3.51 -26.63
C VAL A 225 11.79 -3.63 -26.05
N GLU A 226 10.82 -4.17 -26.79
CA GLU A 226 9.43 -4.31 -26.33
C GLU A 226 9.31 -5.48 -25.34
N ASP A 227 9.96 -6.61 -25.59
CA ASP A 227 10.01 -7.76 -24.67
C ASP A 227 10.70 -7.36 -23.36
N LEU A 228 11.82 -6.63 -23.42
CA LEU A 228 12.54 -6.12 -22.26
C LEU A 228 11.69 -5.11 -21.47
N ALA A 229 10.98 -4.20 -22.14
CA ALA A 229 10.13 -3.21 -21.51
C ALA A 229 8.88 -3.84 -20.90
N GLY A 230 8.30 -4.84 -21.55
CA GLY A 230 7.19 -5.63 -21.01
C GLY A 230 7.58 -6.34 -19.71
N ALA A 231 8.74 -7.01 -19.70
CA ALA A 231 9.28 -7.66 -18.50
C ALA A 231 9.58 -6.63 -17.38
N LEU A 232 10.12 -5.45 -17.72
CA LEU A 232 10.37 -4.39 -16.73
C LEU A 232 9.06 -3.87 -16.13
N THR A 233 8.01 -3.70 -16.92
CA THR A 233 6.70 -3.27 -16.46
C THR A 233 6.14 -4.25 -15.42
N GLU A 234 6.12 -5.56 -15.74
CA GLU A 234 5.64 -6.60 -14.83
C GLU A 234 6.50 -6.71 -13.56
N ALA A 235 7.83 -6.61 -13.70
CA ALA A 235 8.75 -6.63 -12.56
C ALA A 235 8.51 -5.43 -11.63
N LYS A 236 8.29 -4.23 -12.17
CA LYS A 236 8.02 -3.03 -11.39
C LYS A 236 6.64 -3.06 -10.70
N GLU A 237 5.62 -3.57 -11.35
CA GLU A 237 4.31 -3.78 -10.74
C GLU A 237 4.40 -4.73 -9.53
N TRP A 238 5.10 -5.86 -9.71
CA TRP A 238 5.35 -6.80 -8.62
C TRP A 238 6.18 -6.17 -7.51
N LEU A 239 7.28 -5.48 -7.83
CA LEU A 239 8.16 -4.83 -6.86
C LEU A 239 7.43 -3.73 -6.07
N THR A 240 6.58 -2.93 -6.73
CA THR A 240 5.74 -1.92 -6.09
C THR A 240 4.78 -2.54 -5.08
N GLY A 241 4.16 -3.68 -5.42
CA GLY A 241 3.35 -4.45 -4.48
C GLY A 241 4.15 -5.00 -3.30
N ALA A 242 5.37 -5.48 -3.55
CA ALA A 242 6.28 -5.96 -2.52
C ALA A 242 6.74 -4.86 -1.55
N LEU A 243 6.97 -3.64 -2.06
CA LEU A 243 7.29 -2.46 -1.26
C LEU A 243 6.09 -2.01 -0.40
N ARG A 244 4.87 -2.00 -0.95
CA ARG A 244 3.65 -1.66 -0.19
C ARG A 244 3.39 -2.65 0.95
N GLY A 245 3.76 -3.92 0.80
CA GLY A 245 3.63 -4.95 1.83
C GLY A 245 4.77 -4.97 2.85
N ALA A 246 5.88 -4.24 2.61
CA ALA A 246 7.13 -4.35 3.36
C ALA A 246 6.98 -4.02 4.85
N ASP A 247 6.26 -2.94 5.17
CA ASP A 247 6.09 -2.47 6.56
C ASP A 247 5.32 -3.49 7.42
N ALA A 248 4.42 -4.26 6.81
CA ALA A 248 3.64 -5.30 7.50
C ALA A 248 4.50 -6.52 7.92
N LEU A 249 5.67 -6.72 7.32
CA LEU A 249 6.56 -7.81 7.70
C LEU A 249 7.25 -7.61 9.05
N ALA A 250 7.48 -6.36 9.46
CA ALA A 250 8.17 -5.98 10.70
C ALA A 250 9.51 -6.72 10.91
N VAL A 251 10.33 -6.85 9.86
CA VAL A 251 11.60 -7.58 9.90
C VAL A 251 12.73 -6.68 10.37
N GLY A 252 13.18 -6.89 11.59
CA GLY A 252 14.29 -6.13 12.18
C GLY A 252 13.89 -4.69 12.57
N VAL A 253 14.91 -3.88 12.90
CA VAL A 253 14.71 -2.49 13.35
C VAL A 253 15.51 -1.48 12.50
N GLY A 254 16.20 -1.97 11.48
CA GLY A 254 16.94 -1.15 10.50
C GLY A 254 16.20 -1.12 9.16
N ASN A 255 16.96 -0.99 8.05
CA ASN A 255 16.40 -1.08 6.71
C ASN A 255 15.88 -2.51 6.44
N GLY A 256 14.56 -2.70 6.53
CA GLY A 256 13.89 -3.99 6.41
C GLY A 256 13.74 -4.47 4.98
N ALA A 257 13.40 -5.76 4.84
CA ALA A 257 13.17 -6.40 3.54
C ALA A 257 11.80 -6.05 2.94
N ILE A 258 11.71 -6.13 1.62
CA ILE A 258 10.42 -6.06 0.90
C ILE A 258 9.61 -7.37 1.08
N ASP A 259 8.30 -7.31 0.89
CA ASP A 259 7.44 -8.51 0.93
C ASP A 259 7.37 -9.23 -0.44
N HIS A 260 8.36 -10.07 -0.73
CA HIS A 260 8.43 -10.83 -1.98
C HIS A 260 7.16 -11.65 -2.26
N PHE A 261 6.45 -12.07 -1.21
CA PHE A 261 5.26 -12.92 -1.31
C PHE A 261 3.95 -12.16 -1.02
N HIS A 262 3.93 -10.83 -1.21
CA HIS A 262 2.74 -10.01 -1.00
C HIS A 262 1.50 -10.55 -1.73
N ARG A 263 1.66 -11.12 -2.94
CA ARG A 263 0.55 -11.71 -3.70
C ARG A 263 -0.01 -12.98 -3.06
N LEU A 264 0.82 -13.73 -2.31
CA LEU A 264 0.40 -14.91 -1.56
C LEU A 264 -0.18 -14.55 -0.19
N ARG A 265 0.22 -13.40 0.36
CA ARG A 265 -0.30 -12.84 1.62
C ARG A 265 -1.48 -11.91 1.41
N ALA A 266 -1.72 -11.46 0.18
CA ALA A 266 -2.99 -10.85 -0.16
C ALA A 266 -4.11 -11.80 0.26
N PRO A 267 -5.21 -11.30 0.85
CA PRO A 267 -6.31 -12.16 1.24
C PRO A 267 -6.65 -13.05 0.04
N ASP A 268 -6.61 -14.37 0.31
CA ASP A 268 -6.92 -15.43 -0.65
C ASP A 268 -8.07 -14.98 -1.57
N PRO A 269 -7.90 -14.90 -2.91
CA PRO A 269 -9.00 -14.56 -3.81
C PRO A 269 -10.20 -15.48 -3.63
N LEU A 270 -9.99 -16.73 -3.12
CA LEU A 270 -11.05 -17.63 -2.67
C LEU A 270 -11.66 -17.20 -1.32
N LYS A 271 -10.96 -16.37 -0.51
CA LYS A 271 -11.52 -15.65 0.65
C LYS A 271 -11.99 -14.24 0.28
N ALA A 272 -11.57 -13.67 -0.84
CA ALA A 272 -12.11 -12.41 -1.41
C ALA A 272 -13.54 -12.57 -1.97
N THR A 273 -14.11 -13.79 -1.96
CA THR A 273 -15.54 -14.02 -2.19
C THR A 273 -16.39 -13.85 -0.93
N ALA A 274 -15.80 -13.70 0.25
CA ALA A 274 -16.57 -13.18 1.38
C ALA A 274 -16.89 -11.70 1.09
N PRO A 275 -18.17 -11.31 1.09
CA PRO A 275 -18.51 -9.91 0.88
C PRO A 275 -17.76 -9.05 1.89
N ALA A 276 -17.29 -7.86 1.47
CA ALA A 276 -16.62 -6.91 2.34
C ALA A 276 -17.43 -6.74 3.65
N PHE A 277 -16.77 -6.58 4.77
CA PHE A 277 -17.42 -6.50 6.08
C PHE A 277 -18.59 -5.52 6.06
N CYS A 278 -18.36 -4.30 5.55
CA CYS A 278 -19.42 -3.28 5.44
C CYS A 278 -20.61 -3.77 4.61
N ASN A 279 -20.38 -4.44 3.48
CA ASN A 279 -21.46 -4.97 2.65
C ASN A 279 -22.26 -6.06 3.39
N THR A 280 -21.60 -6.86 4.23
CA THR A 280 -22.26 -7.92 5.03
C THR A 280 -23.17 -7.31 6.08
N VAL A 281 -22.63 -6.38 6.91
CA VAL A 281 -23.42 -5.75 7.98
C VAL A 281 -24.52 -4.84 7.43
N TRP A 282 -24.31 -4.20 6.27
CA TRP A 282 -25.32 -3.39 5.61
C TRP A 282 -26.51 -4.18 5.09
N LYS A 283 -26.29 -5.40 4.58
CA LYS A 283 -27.35 -6.34 4.23
C LYS A 283 -28.10 -6.84 5.45
N GLU A 284 -27.38 -7.11 6.52
CA GLU A 284 -27.97 -7.57 7.78
C GLU A 284 -28.92 -6.55 8.41
N VAL A 285 -28.60 -5.26 8.33
CA VAL A 285 -29.45 -4.17 8.85
C VAL A 285 -30.56 -3.73 7.86
N ALA A 286 -30.78 -4.44 6.76
CA ALA A 286 -31.84 -4.07 5.81
C ALA A 286 -33.20 -3.91 6.47
N PRO A 287 -33.68 -4.80 7.38
CA PRO A 287 -34.95 -4.61 8.06
C PRO A 287 -34.97 -3.35 8.95
N LEU A 288 -33.87 -3.05 9.64
CA LEU A 288 -33.75 -1.84 10.47
C LEU A 288 -33.76 -0.57 9.62
N ARG A 289 -33.15 -0.58 8.43
CA ARG A 289 -33.21 0.55 7.48
C ARG A 289 -34.63 0.77 6.95
N GLU A 290 -35.36 -0.31 6.64
CA GLU A 290 -36.78 -0.24 6.25
C GLU A 290 -37.63 0.34 7.39
N GLU A 291 -37.34 -0.02 8.65
CA GLU A 291 -37.97 0.58 9.84
C GLU A 291 -37.68 2.07 9.89
N ILE A 292 -36.40 2.50 9.75
CA ILE A 292 -36.01 3.90 9.73
C ILE A 292 -36.74 4.67 8.60
N ASP A 293 -36.79 4.14 7.40
CA ASP A 293 -37.48 4.76 6.27
C ASP A 293 -38.99 4.91 6.52
N SER A 294 -39.57 4.01 7.34
CA SER A 294 -40.99 4.03 7.70
C SER A 294 -41.32 4.99 8.85
N LEU A 295 -40.30 5.52 9.54
CA LEU A 295 -40.55 6.45 10.65
C LEU A 295 -41.33 7.67 10.20
N PRO A 296 -42.33 8.12 11.00
CA PRO A 296 -43.11 9.33 10.68
C PRO A 296 -42.23 10.57 10.42
N PHE A 297 -41.12 10.73 11.16
CA PHE A 297 -40.16 11.82 10.96
C PHE A 297 -39.52 11.80 9.55
N ILE A 298 -39.01 10.65 9.13
CA ILE A 298 -38.39 10.51 7.83
C ILE A 298 -39.39 10.69 6.70
N ARG A 299 -40.62 10.19 6.85
CA ARG A 299 -41.69 10.35 5.85
C ARG A 299 -42.11 11.82 5.73
N ALA A 300 -42.35 12.49 6.88
CA ALA A 300 -42.71 13.89 6.89
C ALA A 300 -41.58 14.82 6.43
N LEU A 301 -40.33 14.42 6.66
CA LEU A 301 -39.17 15.10 6.12
C LEU A 301 -39.12 14.93 4.57
N HIS A 302 -39.40 13.73 4.06
CA HIS A 302 -39.40 13.42 2.62
C HIS A 302 -40.46 14.20 1.84
N ASP A 303 -41.67 14.30 2.36
CA ASP A 303 -42.81 14.99 1.70
C ASP A 303 -42.93 16.48 2.03
N GLY A 304 -42.04 17.00 2.89
CA GLY A 304 -42.02 18.40 3.34
C GLY A 304 -43.11 18.79 4.35
N SER A 305 -43.85 17.82 4.89
CA SER A 305 -44.91 18.05 5.87
C SER A 305 -44.44 18.11 7.33
N LEU A 306 -43.14 17.85 7.58
CA LEU A 306 -42.57 17.89 8.92
C LEU A 306 -42.74 19.26 9.56
N GLY A 307 -43.26 19.27 10.80
CA GLY A 307 -43.45 20.51 11.59
C GLY A 307 -42.09 21.19 11.85
N ARG A 308 -42.07 22.51 11.72
CA ARG A 308 -40.83 23.29 11.93
C ARG A 308 -40.26 23.11 13.33
N GLU A 309 -41.10 23.03 14.36
CA GLU A 309 -40.69 22.85 15.75
C GLU A 309 -40.02 21.49 15.98
N ASP A 310 -40.53 20.41 15.35
CA ASP A 310 -39.96 19.09 15.46
C ASP A 310 -38.61 19.00 14.73
N PHE A 311 -38.49 19.68 13.58
CA PHE A 311 -37.25 19.78 12.85
C PHE A 311 -36.17 20.61 13.59
N GLU A 312 -36.56 21.76 14.17
CA GLU A 312 -35.68 22.59 15.00
C GLU A 312 -35.19 21.82 16.23
N TRP A 313 -36.07 21.08 16.89
CA TRP A 313 -35.67 20.23 18.00
C TRP A 313 -34.71 19.11 17.59
N TYR A 314 -34.93 18.47 16.43
CA TYR A 314 -34.00 17.51 15.88
C TYR A 314 -32.62 18.14 15.71
N LEU A 315 -32.52 19.33 15.13
CA LEU A 315 -31.27 20.05 14.94
C LEU A 315 -30.60 20.43 16.28
N GLU A 316 -31.36 20.72 17.30
CA GLU A 316 -30.85 20.96 18.66
C GLU A 316 -30.13 19.72 19.21
N GLN A 317 -30.74 18.55 19.10
CA GLN A 317 -30.13 17.29 19.52
C GLN A 317 -28.93 16.88 18.67
N ASP A 318 -29.02 17.11 17.37
CA ASP A 318 -27.94 16.84 16.42
C ASP A 318 -26.70 17.72 16.68
N THR A 319 -26.90 19.00 17.03
CA THR A 319 -25.82 19.90 17.45
C THR A 319 -25.06 19.35 18.67
N LEU A 320 -25.79 18.85 19.69
CA LEU A 320 -25.17 18.23 20.87
C LEU A 320 -24.44 16.93 20.52
N TYR A 321 -25.04 16.11 19.64
CA TYR A 321 -24.44 14.90 19.16
C TYR A 321 -23.13 15.18 18.40
N LEU A 322 -23.13 16.09 17.44
CA LEU A 322 -21.96 16.43 16.62
C LEU A 322 -20.80 16.98 17.45
N ALA A 323 -21.08 17.77 18.47
CA ALA A 323 -20.06 18.26 19.41
C ALA A 323 -19.35 17.12 20.16
N GLY A 324 -20.06 16.07 20.53
CA GLY A 324 -19.50 14.86 21.14
C GLY A 324 -18.82 13.96 20.10
N PHE A 325 -19.44 13.77 18.94
CA PHE A 325 -18.97 12.95 17.85
C PHE A 325 -17.60 13.42 17.32
N ALA A 326 -17.41 14.74 17.17
CA ALA A 326 -16.12 15.32 16.76
C ALA A 326 -14.97 14.91 17.69
N ARG A 327 -15.22 14.78 18.99
CA ARG A 327 -14.22 14.31 19.97
C ARG A 327 -13.88 12.83 19.75
N VAL A 328 -14.87 12.01 19.44
CA VAL A 328 -14.65 10.59 19.14
C VAL A 328 -13.86 10.43 17.82
N LEU A 329 -14.13 11.26 16.81
CA LEU A 329 -13.34 11.31 15.57
C LEU A 329 -11.87 11.68 15.84
N ALA A 330 -11.62 12.62 16.75
CA ALA A 330 -10.25 12.96 17.17
C ALA A 330 -9.53 11.77 17.85
N VAL A 331 -10.26 10.95 18.63
CA VAL A 331 -9.71 9.70 19.18
C VAL A 331 -9.45 8.68 18.08
N ALA A 332 -10.32 8.58 17.07
CA ALA A 332 -10.06 7.73 15.91
C ALA A 332 -8.80 8.15 15.16
N ALA A 333 -8.57 9.47 14.98
CA ALA A 333 -7.32 10.00 14.42
C ALA A 333 -6.08 9.62 15.26
N GLN A 334 -6.17 9.73 16.59
CA GLN A 334 -5.09 9.34 17.49
C GLN A 334 -4.73 7.85 17.40
N ARG A 335 -5.73 7.00 17.15
CA ARG A 335 -5.60 5.53 17.13
C ARG A 335 -5.38 4.96 15.74
N ALA A 336 -5.44 5.79 14.70
CA ALA A 336 -5.29 5.36 13.32
C ALA A 336 -3.93 4.69 13.06
N PRO A 337 -3.90 3.53 12.38
CA PRO A 337 -2.66 2.78 12.14
C PRO A 337 -1.79 3.37 11.04
N THR A 338 -2.35 4.26 10.19
CA THR A 338 -1.62 4.90 9.09
C THR A 338 -1.82 6.42 9.11
N SER A 339 -0.87 7.16 8.54
CA SER A 339 -0.98 8.62 8.43
C SER A 339 -2.18 9.07 7.58
N GLU A 340 -2.54 8.29 6.55
CA GLU A 340 -3.69 8.59 5.69
C GLU A 340 -5.02 8.47 6.47
N GLU A 341 -5.17 7.40 7.26
CA GLU A 341 -6.34 7.24 8.14
C GLU A 341 -6.35 8.32 9.23
N GLN A 342 -5.18 8.68 9.79
CA GLN A 342 -5.06 9.75 10.77
C GLN A 342 -5.52 11.10 10.22
N VAL A 343 -5.07 11.48 9.03
CA VAL A 343 -5.47 12.71 8.34
C VAL A 343 -6.98 12.70 8.08
N PHE A 344 -7.52 11.61 7.55
CA PHE A 344 -8.96 11.48 7.28
C PHE A 344 -9.81 11.73 8.53
N TRP A 345 -9.48 11.11 9.66
CA TRP A 345 -10.24 11.29 10.90
C TRP A 345 -10.08 12.68 11.49
N ALA A 346 -8.88 13.27 11.41
CA ALA A 346 -8.64 14.64 11.88
C ALA A 346 -9.44 15.65 11.04
N GLU A 347 -9.42 15.55 9.72
CA GLU A 347 -10.21 16.39 8.81
C GLU A 347 -11.71 16.20 9.04
N SER A 348 -12.17 14.96 9.23
CA SER A 348 -13.57 14.68 9.57
C SER A 348 -13.99 15.32 10.88
N SER A 349 -13.12 15.31 11.90
CA SER A 349 -13.36 16.01 13.18
C SER A 349 -13.49 17.54 12.98
N VAL A 350 -12.57 18.13 12.23
CA VAL A 350 -12.60 19.58 11.93
C VAL A 350 -13.84 19.93 11.12
N THR A 351 -14.19 19.17 10.10
CA THR A 351 -15.39 19.39 9.27
C THR A 351 -16.65 19.33 10.12
N THR A 352 -16.77 18.33 11.01
CA THR A 352 -17.90 18.20 11.91
C THR A 352 -18.06 19.44 12.83
N ILE A 353 -16.95 19.95 13.38
CA ILE A 353 -16.98 21.15 14.25
C ILE A 353 -17.37 22.41 13.48
N THR A 354 -16.80 22.60 12.30
CA THR A 354 -16.86 23.88 11.58
C THR A 354 -18.09 24.03 10.68
N THR A 355 -18.36 23.03 9.86
CA THR A 355 -19.39 23.12 8.80
C THR A 355 -20.77 22.82 9.33
N GLU A 356 -20.95 21.68 9.97
CA GLU A 356 -22.27 21.23 10.44
C GLU A 356 -22.75 22.08 11.64
N ALA A 357 -21.85 22.38 12.60
CA ALA A 357 -22.19 23.28 13.71
C ALA A 357 -22.51 24.71 13.24
N GLN A 358 -22.00 25.15 12.09
CA GLN A 358 -22.33 26.45 11.53
C GLN A 358 -23.72 26.45 10.87
N LEU A 359 -24.08 25.42 10.13
CA LEU A 359 -25.41 25.23 9.56
C LEU A 359 -26.49 25.24 10.65
N HIS A 360 -26.27 24.50 11.73
CA HIS A 360 -27.18 24.43 12.86
C HIS A 360 -27.30 25.80 13.55
N ARG A 361 -26.20 26.50 13.83
CA ARG A 361 -26.23 27.85 14.44
C ARG A 361 -26.99 28.87 13.59
N THR A 362 -26.89 28.81 12.28
CA THR A 362 -27.60 29.73 11.40
C THR A 362 -29.10 29.53 11.45
N ARG A 363 -29.61 28.32 11.70
CA ARG A 363 -31.03 28.01 11.79
C ARG A 363 -31.60 28.17 13.21
N LEU A 364 -30.84 27.84 14.26
CA LEU A 364 -31.37 27.83 15.67
C LEU A 364 -31.18 29.15 16.40
N GLY A 365 -30.31 30.04 15.92
CA GLY A 365 -30.01 31.29 16.67
C GLY A 365 -29.26 31.06 17.99
N SER A 366 -28.86 32.14 18.70
CA SER A 366 -27.91 32.07 19.84
C SER A 366 -28.51 31.91 21.23
N ARG A 367 -29.75 31.46 21.42
CA ARG A 367 -30.51 31.72 22.67
C ARG A 367 -31.02 30.52 23.46
N ARG A 368 -30.70 29.26 23.20
CA ARG A 368 -31.18 28.16 24.07
C ARG A 368 -30.03 27.42 24.78
N GLN A 369 -30.21 27.18 26.08
CA GLN A 369 -29.38 26.23 26.81
C GLN A 369 -29.89 24.83 26.43
N LEU A 370 -29.16 24.15 25.53
CA LEU A 370 -29.55 22.83 25.02
C LEU A 370 -29.20 21.76 26.05
N SER A 371 -30.08 20.81 26.25
CA SER A 371 -29.87 19.61 27.06
C SER A 371 -30.01 18.37 26.20
N ALA A 372 -29.03 17.46 26.30
CA ALA A 372 -29.10 16.20 25.61
C ALA A 372 -30.21 15.32 26.16
N THR A 373 -30.97 14.69 25.26
CA THR A 373 -31.94 13.66 25.65
C THR A 373 -31.23 12.37 26.05
N ALA A 374 -31.99 11.45 26.67
CA ALA A 374 -31.46 10.13 27.00
C ALA A 374 -30.95 9.37 25.75
N VAL A 375 -31.59 9.57 24.60
CA VAL A 375 -31.15 8.98 23.31
C VAL A 375 -29.81 9.58 22.84
N THR A 376 -29.73 10.91 22.78
CA THR A 376 -28.52 11.64 22.39
C THR A 376 -27.35 11.30 23.30
N GLN A 377 -27.59 11.35 24.63
CA GLN A 377 -26.55 11.02 25.62
C GLN A 377 -26.14 9.55 25.52
N GLY A 378 -27.09 8.63 25.41
CA GLY A 378 -26.80 7.19 25.29
C GLY A 378 -25.98 6.84 24.04
N TYR A 379 -26.23 7.53 22.92
CA TYR A 379 -25.44 7.34 21.72
C TYR A 379 -23.99 7.86 21.90
N LEU A 380 -23.83 9.04 22.49
CA LEU A 380 -22.50 9.59 22.79
C LEU A 380 -21.74 8.73 23.82
N ASP A 381 -22.42 8.22 24.85
CA ASP A 381 -21.84 7.32 25.83
C ASP A 381 -21.38 6.01 25.19
N HIS A 382 -22.17 5.45 24.27
CA HIS A 382 -21.79 4.28 23.49
C HIS A 382 -20.50 4.54 22.70
N LEU A 383 -20.45 5.59 21.87
CA LEU A 383 -19.28 5.90 21.06
C LEU A 383 -18.04 6.21 21.91
N THR A 384 -18.21 6.93 23.01
CA THR A 384 -17.13 7.23 23.97
C THR A 384 -16.60 5.95 24.62
N ALA A 385 -17.50 5.05 25.06
CA ALA A 385 -17.09 3.78 25.65
C ALA A 385 -16.28 2.92 24.64
N VAL A 386 -16.76 2.81 23.39
CA VAL A 386 -16.05 2.09 22.32
C VAL A 386 -14.69 2.74 22.04
N SER A 387 -14.62 4.06 21.99
CA SER A 387 -13.36 4.78 21.71
C SER A 387 -12.30 4.57 22.80
N THR A 388 -12.69 4.23 24.03
CA THR A 388 -11.77 4.08 25.17
C THR A 388 -11.47 2.63 25.55
N ARG A 389 -12.38 1.70 25.28
CA ARG A 389 -12.31 0.30 25.77
C ARG A 389 -12.07 -0.74 24.70
N ASP A 390 -12.49 -0.46 23.47
CA ASP A 390 -12.47 -1.44 22.39
C ASP A 390 -11.31 -1.21 21.42
N SER A 391 -11.16 -2.12 20.44
CA SER A 391 -10.14 -2.01 19.39
C SER A 391 -10.42 -0.84 18.43
N TYR A 392 -9.40 -0.47 17.64
CA TYR A 392 -9.59 0.50 16.55
C TYR A 392 -10.64 0.01 15.54
N GLY A 393 -10.61 -1.29 15.20
CA GLY A 393 -11.61 -1.90 14.31
C GLY A 393 -13.03 -1.72 14.83
N ALA A 394 -13.28 -1.98 16.13
CA ALA A 394 -14.57 -1.78 16.76
C ALA A 394 -15.01 -0.30 16.73
N LEU A 395 -14.08 0.63 16.99
CA LEU A 395 -14.34 2.06 16.93
C LEU A 395 -14.76 2.51 15.53
N VAL A 396 -13.98 2.17 14.49
CA VAL A 396 -14.33 2.61 13.13
C VAL A 396 -15.65 1.98 12.66
N ALA A 397 -15.95 0.73 13.05
CA ALA A 397 -17.24 0.10 12.77
C ALA A 397 -18.42 0.83 13.43
N ALA A 398 -18.26 1.31 14.68
CA ALA A 398 -19.27 2.11 15.38
C ALA A 398 -19.51 3.48 14.72
N LEU A 399 -18.52 4.05 14.04
CA LEU A 399 -18.60 5.35 13.36
C LEU A 399 -19.28 5.28 11.98
N VAL A 400 -19.24 4.12 11.30
CA VAL A 400 -19.78 3.96 9.93
C VAL A 400 -21.23 4.41 9.79
N PRO A 401 -22.19 4.08 10.69
CA PRO A 401 -23.58 4.46 10.54
C PRO A 401 -23.79 5.96 10.35
N CYS A 402 -23.14 6.80 11.14
CA CYS A 402 -23.26 8.26 11.03
C CYS A 402 -22.84 8.82 9.65
N PHE A 403 -21.87 8.21 8.99
CA PHE A 403 -21.50 8.61 7.63
C PHE A 403 -22.38 7.96 6.58
N TRP A 404 -22.62 6.66 6.68
CA TRP A 404 -23.24 5.91 5.60
C TRP A 404 -24.75 6.04 5.55
N LEU A 405 -25.43 5.96 6.69
CA LEU A 405 -26.88 6.07 6.74
C LEU A 405 -27.36 7.46 6.27
N TYR A 406 -26.68 8.51 6.71
CA TYR A 406 -27.01 9.88 6.29
C TYR A 406 -26.75 10.12 4.80
N ALA A 407 -25.63 9.61 4.26
CA ALA A 407 -25.34 9.65 2.83
C ALA A 407 -26.39 8.87 2.01
N ASP A 408 -26.85 7.72 2.50
CA ASP A 408 -27.86 6.88 1.85
C ASP A 408 -29.24 7.58 1.87
N ILE A 409 -29.71 8.04 3.04
CA ILE A 409 -30.98 8.77 3.19
C ILE A 409 -30.94 10.06 2.36
N GLY A 410 -29.90 10.87 2.51
CA GLY A 410 -29.77 12.14 1.79
C GLY A 410 -29.80 11.96 0.26
N THR A 411 -29.09 10.97 -0.26
CA THR A 411 -29.09 10.66 -1.69
C THR A 411 -30.49 10.25 -2.18
N ARG A 412 -31.20 9.42 -1.43
CA ARG A 412 -32.54 8.94 -1.80
C ARG A 412 -33.59 10.05 -1.71
N LEU A 413 -33.57 10.88 -0.65
CA LEU A 413 -34.52 11.96 -0.46
C LEU A 413 -34.28 13.14 -1.43
N ALA A 414 -33.01 13.49 -1.70
CA ALA A 414 -32.67 14.53 -2.68
C ALA A 414 -33.11 14.16 -4.11
N ALA A 415 -33.13 12.87 -4.47
CA ALA A 415 -33.57 12.40 -5.79
C ALA A 415 -35.07 12.66 -6.04
N THR A 416 -35.88 12.84 -5.01
CA THR A 416 -37.32 13.09 -5.07
C THR A 416 -37.69 14.54 -4.74
N GLY A 417 -36.70 15.43 -4.60
CA GLY A 417 -36.87 16.82 -4.22
C GLY A 417 -37.81 17.61 -5.12
N HIS A 418 -38.64 18.45 -4.49
CA HIS A 418 -39.58 19.33 -5.19
C HIS A 418 -39.11 20.78 -5.05
N PRO A 419 -39.29 21.64 -6.07
CA PRO A 419 -39.02 23.07 -5.97
C PRO A 419 -39.81 23.68 -4.79
N GLY A 420 -39.09 24.31 -3.83
CA GLY A 420 -39.67 24.94 -2.65
C GLY A 420 -39.85 24.04 -1.43
N HIS A 421 -39.12 22.90 -1.40
CA HIS A 421 -39.11 22.00 -0.23
C HIS A 421 -38.55 22.72 1.01
N PRO A 422 -39.26 22.71 2.18
CA PRO A 422 -38.89 23.52 3.36
C PRO A 422 -37.50 23.18 3.92
N TYR A 423 -36.99 21.98 3.66
CA TYR A 423 -35.74 21.43 4.20
C TYR A 423 -34.72 21.09 3.11
N ASP A 424 -34.84 21.71 1.94
CA ASP A 424 -33.98 21.43 0.77
C ASP A 424 -32.49 21.63 1.09
N ASP A 425 -32.14 22.71 1.81
CA ASP A 425 -30.74 22.97 2.21
C ASP A 425 -30.17 21.82 3.05
N TRP A 426 -30.97 21.24 3.95
CA TRP A 426 -30.55 20.12 4.80
C TRP A 426 -30.39 18.86 3.96
N LEU A 427 -31.36 18.55 3.10
CA LEU A 427 -31.32 17.40 2.21
C LEU A 427 -30.12 17.48 1.25
N CYS A 428 -29.85 18.65 0.68
CA CYS A 428 -28.72 18.91 -0.19
C CYS A 428 -27.39 18.73 0.54
N SER A 429 -27.28 19.10 1.83
CA SER A 429 -26.04 18.95 2.59
C SER A 429 -25.64 17.48 2.77
N TYR A 430 -26.57 16.55 2.86
CA TYR A 430 -26.35 15.12 2.99
C TYR A 430 -26.19 14.37 1.66
N SER A 431 -26.46 15.02 0.54
CA SER A 431 -26.14 14.58 -0.80
C SER A 431 -24.86 15.22 -1.37
N ASP A 432 -24.13 16.01 -0.59
CA ASP A 432 -22.89 16.68 -1.00
C ASP A 432 -21.82 15.66 -1.39
N PRO A 433 -21.14 15.86 -2.54
CA PRO A 433 -20.06 14.99 -2.98
C PRO A 433 -18.94 14.76 -1.93
N ALA A 434 -18.70 15.72 -1.03
CA ALA A 434 -17.71 15.58 0.03
C ALA A 434 -18.15 14.52 1.07
N LEU A 435 -19.44 14.57 1.51
CA LEU A 435 -19.98 13.55 2.43
C LEU A 435 -20.01 12.16 1.79
N LEU A 436 -20.38 12.07 0.50
CA LEU A 436 -20.37 10.80 -0.24
C LEU A 436 -18.96 10.21 -0.33
N ARG A 437 -17.93 11.05 -0.55
CA ARG A 437 -16.52 10.62 -0.52
C ARG A 437 -16.11 10.17 0.89
N ALA A 438 -16.46 10.92 1.92
CA ALA A 438 -16.17 10.56 3.32
C ALA A 438 -16.85 9.24 3.69
N SER A 439 -18.12 9.04 3.33
CA SER A 439 -18.84 7.78 3.52
C SER A 439 -18.17 6.59 2.81
N LYS A 440 -17.64 6.79 1.62
CA LYS A 440 -16.87 5.76 0.92
C LYS A 440 -15.56 5.45 1.65
N GLN A 441 -14.85 6.49 2.09
CA GLN A 441 -13.55 6.34 2.76
C GLN A 441 -13.68 5.64 4.11
N VAL A 442 -14.69 5.97 4.94
CA VAL A 442 -14.89 5.31 6.23
C VAL A 442 -15.19 3.82 6.07
N ARG A 443 -15.94 3.44 5.02
CA ARG A 443 -16.19 2.02 4.69
C ARG A 443 -14.92 1.31 4.27
N MET A 444 -14.07 1.92 3.45
CA MET A 444 -12.78 1.35 3.06
C MET A 444 -11.85 1.15 4.27
N ILE A 445 -11.77 2.12 5.17
CA ILE A 445 -11.03 2.01 6.44
C ILE A 445 -11.55 0.85 7.28
N THR A 446 -12.89 0.74 7.41
CA THR A 446 -13.53 -0.30 8.21
C THR A 446 -13.33 -1.70 7.61
N ASP A 447 -13.44 -1.83 6.29
CA ASP A 447 -13.17 -3.09 5.58
C ASP A 447 -11.69 -3.51 5.73
N ALA A 448 -10.76 -2.55 5.65
CA ALA A 448 -9.34 -2.80 5.88
C ALA A 448 -9.05 -3.22 7.34
N ALA A 449 -9.72 -2.60 8.33
CA ALA A 449 -9.62 -3.01 9.73
C ALA A 449 -10.18 -4.43 9.93
N ALA A 450 -11.34 -4.74 9.35
CA ALA A 450 -11.95 -6.06 9.42
C ALA A 450 -11.11 -7.16 8.72
N ALA A 451 -10.39 -6.80 7.64
CA ALA A 451 -9.49 -7.73 6.97
C ALA A 451 -8.30 -8.13 7.85
N ARG A 452 -7.84 -7.23 8.72
CA ARG A 452 -6.76 -7.49 9.69
C ARG A 452 -7.25 -8.17 10.98
N ALA A 453 -8.56 -8.11 11.25
CA ALA A 453 -9.16 -8.59 12.49
C ALA A 453 -9.38 -10.11 12.50
N GLY A 454 -9.14 -10.75 13.65
CA GLY A 454 -9.56 -12.11 13.91
C GLY A 454 -11.09 -12.23 14.07
N GLU A 455 -11.60 -13.45 14.13
CA GLU A 455 -13.05 -13.74 14.20
C GLU A 455 -13.74 -13.04 15.38
N ARG A 456 -13.15 -13.10 16.57
CA ARG A 456 -13.68 -12.45 17.78
C ARG A 456 -13.78 -10.95 17.63
N GLU A 457 -12.77 -10.32 17.04
CA GLU A 457 -12.76 -8.87 16.82
C GLU A 457 -13.79 -8.47 15.76
N ARG A 458 -13.91 -9.23 14.65
CA ARG A 458 -14.96 -9.00 13.65
C ARG A 458 -16.36 -9.09 14.24
N ALA A 459 -16.60 -10.03 15.18
CA ALA A 459 -17.86 -10.12 15.91
C ALA A 459 -18.11 -8.84 16.73
N THR A 460 -17.08 -8.34 17.44
CA THR A 460 -17.18 -7.07 18.18
C THR A 460 -17.45 -5.89 17.23
N MET A 461 -16.73 -5.80 16.09
CA MET A 461 -16.97 -4.77 15.09
C MET A 461 -18.42 -4.78 14.60
N ARG A 462 -18.95 -5.97 14.31
CA ARG A 462 -20.35 -6.16 13.90
C ARG A 462 -21.32 -5.66 14.97
N ASP A 463 -21.13 -6.06 16.22
CA ASP A 463 -22.01 -5.67 17.32
C ASP A 463 -21.98 -4.15 17.57
N MET A 464 -20.83 -3.50 17.43
CA MET A 464 -20.72 -2.04 17.56
C MET A 464 -21.42 -1.31 16.41
N PHE A 465 -21.29 -1.80 15.18
CA PHE A 465 -22.04 -1.27 14.04
C PHE A 465 -23.55 -1.39 14.23
N LEU A 466 -24.04 -2.58 14.60
CA LEU A 466 -25.47 -2.82 14.84
C LEU A 466 -26.02 -1.92 15.95
N ARG A 467 -25.28 -1.76 17.04
CA ARG A 467 -25.68 -0.89 18.14
C ARG A 467 -25.78 0.57 17.71
N SER A 468 -24.82 1.07 16.94
CA SER A 468 -24.89 2.43 16.39
C SER A 468 -26.10 2.60 15.45
N MET A 469 -26.39 1.63 14.60
CA MET A 469 -27.60 1.66 13.74
C MET A 469 -28.91 1.72 14.55
N MET A 470 -28.97 1.05 15.70
CA MET A 470 -30.13 1.16 16.61
C MET A 470 -30.24 2.57 17.21
N PHE A 471 -29.12 3.17 17.60
CA PHE A 471 -29.13 4.57 18.06
C PHE A 471 -29.54 5.55 16.97
N GLU A 472 -29.16 5.33 15.70
CA GLU A 472 -29.63 6.15 14.58
C GLU A 472 -31.15 6.07 14.41
N ARG A 473 -31.73 4.85 14.48
CA ARG A 473 -33.19 4.67 14.46
C ARG A 473 -33.87 5.46 15.59
N ASP A 474 -33.38 5.31 16.85
CA ASP A 474 -33.95 5.95 18.00
C ASP A 474 -33.79 7.47 17.92
N PHE A 475 -32.72 7.96 17.34
CA PHE A 475 -32.46 9.38 17.12
C PHE A 475 -33.45 9.99 16.12
N PHE A 476 -33.74 9.32 15.00
CA PHE A 476 -34.78 9.74 14.05
C PHE A 476 -36.21 9.58 14.58
N ALA A 477 -36.45 8.66 15.50
CA ALA A 477 -37.77 8.46 16.12
C ALA A 477 -38.07 9.48 17.22
N ALA A 478 -37.07 10.06 17.87
CA ALA A 478 -37.18 10.91 19.05
C ALA A 478 -38.03 12.18 18.85
N PRO A 479 -37.90 12.95 17.74
CA PRO A 479 -38.61 14.22 17.59
C PRO A 479 -40.13 14.11 17.73
N LEU A 480 -40.74 13.14 17.05
CA LEU A 480 -42.22 12.97 17.07
C LEU A 480 -42.72 12.14 18.25
N SER A 481 -41.89 11.31 18.88
CA SER A 481 -42.26 10.60 20.11
C SER A 481 -42.41 11.53 21.32
N ARG A 482 -41.74 12.68 21.32
CA ARG A 482 -41.90 13.75 22.30
C ARG A 482 -43.31 14.36 22.28
N SER A 483 -43.79 14.69 21.08
CA SER A 483 -45.11 15.30 20.88
C SER A 483 -46.24 14.39 21.38
N LEU A 484 -46.10 13.08 21.25
CA LEU A 484 -47.05 12.09 21.73
C LEU A 484 -47.09 11.95 23.25
N ARG A 485 -46.00 12.32 23.96
CA ARG A 485 -45.93 12.27 25.46
C ARG A 485 -46.31 13.56 26.15
N GLY A 486 -46.66 14.62 25.41
CA GLY A 486 -47.04 15.93 25.98
C GLY A 486 -45.88 16.68 26.64
N GLU A 487 -44.62 16.32 26.36
CA GLU A 487 -43.43 16.99 26.86
C GLU A 487 -43.12 18.23 26.01
N HIS A 488 -43.98 19.25 26.07
CA HIS A 488 -43.69 20.58 25.56
C HIS A 488 -42.92 21.34 26.65
N ALA A 489 -41.63 21.61 26.42
CA ALA A 489 -40.76 22.38 27.32
C ALA A 489 -41.07 23.90 27.24
#